data_20c61a0bd8a546c2d1a8b94ce7ff36fb
#
_entry.id   20c61a0bd8a546c2d1a8b94ce7ff36fb
#
_cell.length_a   1.000
_cell.length_b   1.000
_cell.length_c   1.000
_cell.angle_alpha   90.00
_cell.angle_beta   90.00
_cell.angle_gamma   90.00
#
_symmetry.space_group_name_H-M   'P 1'
#
loop_
_entity.id
_entity.type
_entity.pdbx_description
1 polymer ?
#
loop_
_entity_poly.entity_id
_entity_poly.type
_entity_poly.pdbx_seq_one_letter_code
_entity_poly.pdbx_strand_id
1 'polypeptide(L)'
;MRAPKINTEIRQEQITEAAIDLIAAEGVNSLSIAGIAERVGIVPSAFYRHYKSKDEVLDAILDQLRTKLLGNVAAVRSESKKAPERLKRLMQRHVSLLAENHIIPQIVFSDNFYAGHAERKSKVKGVVADYLGEVQKIVAEGQKDGTIVAGISPETVSVMILGMVLPTAVLRNGTGGRFDVDRYVENAWPVFKKGISA
;
A
#
# COMPACT_ATOMS: atom_id res chain seq x y z
N MET A 1 24.94 -22.49 23.98
CA MET A 1 23.65 -22.88 23.39
C MET A 1 23.53 -22.23 22.01
N ARG A 2 23.32 -23.02 20.96
CA ARG A 2 23.12 -22.50 19.59
C ARG A 2 21.69 -21.99 19.50
N ALA A 3 21.48 -20.71 19.15
CA ALA A 3 20.14 -20.15 18.96
C ALA A 3 19.36 -20.99 17.93
N PRO A 4 18.03 -21.18 18.10
CA PRO A 4 17.22 -21.95 17.17
C PRO A 4 17.34 -21.33 15.78
N LYS A 5 17.48 -22.18 14.76
CA LYS A 5 17.59 -21.76 13.35
C LYS A 5 16.23 -21.18 12.92
N ILE A 6 16.09 -19.86 12.95
CA ILE A 6 14.90 -19.16 12.47
C ILE A 6 14.77 -19.45 10.96
N ASN A 7 13.55 -19.74 10.49
CA ASN A 7 13.24 -19.94 9.08
C ASN A 7 13.66 -18.70 8.27
N THR A 8 14.17 -18.92 7.07
CA THR A 8 14.63 -17.87 6.17
C THR A 8 13.54 -16.85 5.88
N GLU A 9 12.31 -17.28 5.67
CA GLU A 9 11.13 -16.42 5.43
C GLU A 9 10.86 -15.49 6.60
N ILE A 10 10.82 -16.03 7.84
CA ILE A 10 10.62 -15.23 9.06
C ILE A 10 11.73 -14.20 9.21
N ARG A 11 12.98 -14.56 8.87
CA ARG A 11 14.10 -13.62 8.97
C ARG A 11 14.01 -12.53 7.89
N GLN A 12 13.58 -12.86 6.69
CA GLN A 12 13.34 -11.88 5.63
C GLN A 12 12.23 -10.90 6.02
N GLU A 13 11.15 -11.39 6.63
CA GLU A 13 10.09 -10.57 7.20
C GLU A 13 10.62 -9.59 8.26
N GLN A 14 11.39 -10.07 9.24
CA GLN A 14 12.00 -9.21 10.26
C GLN A 14 12.93 -8.15 9.68
N ILE A 15 13.68 -8.47 8.62
CA ILE A 15 14.56 -7.52 7.93
C ILE A 15 13.74 -6.45 7.19
N THR A 16 12.66 -6.82 6.52
CA THR A 16 11.78 -5.86 5.83
C THR A 16 11.03 -4.98 6.83
N GLU A 17 10.53 -5.51 7.95
CA GLU A 17 9.90 -4.73 9.02
C GLU A 17 10.88 -3.71 9.63
N ALA A 18 12.10 -4.15 9.97
CA ALA A 18 13.12 -3.26 10.50
C ALA A 18 13.51 -2.14 9.51
N ALA A 19 13.52 -2.44 8.21
CA ALA A 19 13.76 -1.46 7.16
C ALA A 19 12.60 -0.46 7.03
N ILE A 20 11.35 -0.93 7.14
CA ILE A 20 10.14 -0.10 7.18
C ILE A 20 10.20 0.88 8.36
N ASP A 21 10.54 0.39 9.55
CA ASP A 21 10.65 1.21 10.76
C ASP A 21 11.75 2.28 10.65
N LEU A 22 12.91 1.92 10.05
CA LEU A 22 13.98 2.87 9.78
C LEU A 22 13.53 3.98 8.82
N ILE A 23 12.88 3.60 7.71
CA ILE A 23 12.38 4.56 6.72
C ILE A 23 11.33 5.46 7.34
N ALA A 24 10.44 4.92 8.16
CA ALA A 24 9.39 5.68 8.84
C ALA A 24 9.96 6.71 9.82
N ALA A 25 11.01 6.34 10.57
CA ALA A 25 11.61 7.19 11.59
C ALA A 25 12.56 8.26 11.00
N GLU A 26 13.35 7.90 10.00
CA GLU A 26 14.52 8.68 9.57
C GLU A 26 14.54 9.01 8.07
N GLY A 27 13.56 8.49 7.32
CA GLY A 27 13.46 8.65 5.86
C GLY A 27 14.24 7.59 5.08
N VAL A 28 13.97 7.52 3.77
CA VAL A 28 14.57 6.51 2.86
C VAL A 28 16.11 6.60 2.80
N ASN A 29 16.66 7.80 2.93
CA ASN A 29 18.11 8.02 2.81
C ASN A 29 18.93 7.45 3.98
N SER A 30 18.32 7.28 5.15
CA SER A 30 18.99 6.72 6.35
C SER A 30 19.12 5.20 6.28
N LEU A 31 18.43 4.54 5.35
CA LEU A 31 18.43 3.09 5.25
C LEU A 31 19.83 2.54 5.02
N SER A 32 20.32 1.78 5.98
CA SER A 32 21.62 1.12 5.94
C SER A 32 21.54 -0.33 6.43
N ILE A 33 22.41 -1.18 5.89
CA ILE A 33 22.49 -2.59 6.32
C ILE A 33 22.84 -2.69 7.80
N ALA A 34 23.70 -1.80 8.30
CA ALA A 34 24.07 -1.75 9.72
C ALA A 34 22.85 -1.43 10.60
N GLY A 35 22.08 -0.39 10.26
CA GLY A 35 20.88 -0.01 11.01
C GLY A 35 19.78 -1.08 10.98
N ILE A 36 19.58 -1.75 9.82
CA ILE A 36 18.67 -2.90 9.73
C ILE A 36 19.14 -4.05 10.64
N ALA A 37 20.43 -4.40 10.56
CA ALA A 37 20.99 -5.50 11.31
C ALA A 37 20.90 -5.26 12.82
N GLU A 38 21.17 -4.03 13.28
CA GLU A 38 21.02 -3.61 14.66
C GLU A 38 19.59 -3.79 15.18
N ARG A 39 18.58 -3.32 14.41
CA ARG A 39 17.16 -3.46 14.77
C ARG A 39 16.69 -4.92 14.85
N VAL A 40 17.19 -5.76 13.95
CA VAL A 40 16.85 -7.20 13.93
C VAL A 40 17.64 -7.99 15.00
N GLY A 41 18.69 -7.41 15.59
CA GLY A 41 19.57 -8.08 16.54
C GLY A 41 20.48 -9.12 15.88
N ILE A 42 20.97 -8.84 14.68
CA ILE A 42 21.91 -9.69 13.94
C ILE A 42 23.19 -8.93 13.59
N VAL A 43 24.26 -9.66 13.32
CA VAL A 43 25.47 -9.03 12.78
C VAL A 43 25.28 -8.69 11.28
N PRO A 44 25.87 -7.59 10.76
CA PRO A 44 25.70 -7.19 9.37
C PRO A 44 26.04 -8.28 8.33
N SER A 45 26.99 -9.16 8.64
CA SER A 45 27.34 -10.30 7.78
C SER A 45 26.23 -11.34 7.67
N ALA A 46 25.34 -11.45 8.67
CA ALA A 46 24.20 -12.35 8.64
C ALA A 46 23.09 -11.85 7.71
N PHE A 47 22.96 -10.52 7.50
CA PHE A 47 22.03 -9.91 6.57
C PHE A 47 22.22 -10.48 5.14
N TYR A 48 23.46 -10.62 4.68
CA TYR A 48 23.78 -11.09 3.33
C TYR A 48 23.39 -12.55 3.04
N ARG A 49 22.95 -13.30 4.04
CA ARG A 49 22.34 -14.63 3.85
C ARG A 49 20.89 -14.56 3.35
N HIS A 50 20.24 -13.39 3.47
CA HIS A 50 18.82 -13.19 3.20
C HIS A 50 18.58 -12.20 2.06
N TYR A 51 19.40 -11.15 1.97
CA TYR A 51 19.34 -10.11 0.94
C TYR A 51 20.75 -9.72 0.50
N LYS A 52 20.96 -9.50 -0.79
CA LYS A 52 22.27 -9.12 -1.35
C LYS A 52 22.60 -7.65 -1.17
N SER A 53 21.57 -6.80 -1.03
CA SER A 53 21.70 -5.35 -0.89
C SER A 53 20.48 -4.75 -0.18
N LYS A 54 20.60 -3.48 0.24
CA LYS A 54 19.45 -2.70 0.74
C LYS A 54 18.39 -2.47 -0.34
N ASP A 55 18.78 -2.43 -1.61
CA ASP A 55 17.87 -2.27 -2.74
C ASP A 55 16.96 -3.49 -2.88
N GLU A 56 17.49 -4.69 -2.69
CA GLU A 56 16.70 -5.92 -2.69
C GLU A 56 15.67 -5.95 -1.55
N VAL A 57 16.00 -5.36 -0.39
CA VAL A 57 15.02 -5.15 0.71
C VAL A 57 13.92 -4.15 0.31
N LEU A 58 14.29 -3.04 -0.34
CA LEU A 58 13.30 -2.07 -0.83
C LEU A 58 12.36 -2.69 -1.87
N ASP A 59 12.88 -3.54 -2.73
CA ASP A 59 12.07 -4.27 -3.72
C ASP A 59 11.13 -5.28 -3.04
N ALA A 60 11.60 -5.98 -1.99
CA ALA A 60 10.76 -6.87 -1.20
C ALA A 60 9.64 -6.13 -0.46
N ILE A 61 9.91 -4.92 0.06
CA ILE A 61 8.88 -4.05 0.67
C ILE A 61 7.81 -3.69 -0.37
N LEU A 62 8.19 -3.33 -1.60
CA LEU A 62 7.23 -3.05 -2.68
C LEU A 62 6.37 -4.26 -3.01
N ASP A 63 6.94 -5.47 -3.03
CA ASP A 63 6.21 -6.71 -3.28
C ASP A 63 5.22 -7.04 -2.16
N GLN A 64 5.60 -6.79 -0.91
CA GLN A 64 4.67 -6.91 0.23
C GLN A 64 3.52 -5.91 0.13
N LEU A 65 3.79 -4.64 -0.19
CA LEU A 65 2.76 -3.61 -0.38
C LEU A 65 1.82 -3.98 -1.53
N ARG A 66 2.35 -4.45 -2.65
CA ARG A 66 1.56 -4.95 -3.77
C ARG A 66 0.63 -6.09 -3.34
N THR A 67 1.17 -7.06 -2.62
CA THR A 67 0.41 -8.22 -2.13
C THR A 67 -0.73 -7.78 -1.20
N LYS A 68 -0.46 -6.89 -0.24
CA LYS A 68 -1.48 -6.35 0.67
C LYS A 68 -2.55 -5.57 -0.10
N LEU A 69 -2.15 -4.71 -1.04
CA LEU A 69 -3.05 -3.86 -1.80
C LEU A 69 -4.00 -4.68 -2.70
N LEU A 70 -3.46 -5.62 -3.48
CA LEU A 70 -4.25 -6.49 -4.34
C LEU A 70 -5.05 -7.53 -3.54
N GLY A 71 -4.52 -7.99 -2.41
CA GLY A 71 -5.22 -8.84 -1.46
C GLY A 71 -6.49 -8.18 -0.90
N ASN A 72 -6.46 -6.89 -0.63
CA ASN A 72 -7.65 -6.12 -0.23
C ASN A 72 -8.72 -6.12 -1.32
N VAL A 73 -8.34 -6.04 -2.60
CA VAL A 73 -9.30 -6.12 -3.71
C VAL A 73 -9.93 -7.50 -3.79
N ALA A 74 -9.12 -8.56 -3.69
CA ALA A 74 -9.62 -9.93 -3.69
C ALA A 74 -10.58 -10.20 -2.51
N ALA A 75 -10.25 -9.70 -1.32
CA ALA A 75 -11.08 -9.85 -0.13
C ALA A 75 -12.47 -9.21 -0.30
N VAL A 76 -12.55 -7.96 -0.78
CA VAL A 76 -13.86 -7.30 -0.95
C VAL A 76 -14.73 -7.96 -2.02
N ARG A 77 -14.12 -8.62 -3.01
CA ARG A 77 -14.85 -9.41 -4.01
C ARG A 77 -15.52 -10.65 -3.41
N SER A 78 -14.90 -11.28 -2.42
CA SER A 78 -15.48 -12.44 -1.72
C SER A 78 -16.54 -12.03 -0.69
N GLU A 79 -16.44 -10.82 -0.11
CA GLU A 79 -17.32 -10.35 0.98
C GLU A 79 -18.66 -9.78 0.50
N SER A 80 -18.75 -9.29 -0.73
CA SER A 80 -19.98 -8.70 -1.26
C SER A 80 -20.15 -8.97 -2.76
N LYS A 81 -21.41 -9.13 -3.20
CA LYS A 81 -21.76 -9.21 -4.62
C LYS A 81 -22.04 -7.83 -5.23
N LYS A 82 -22.35 -6.81 -4.42
CA LYS A 82 -22.73 -5.46 -4.90
C LYS A 82 -21.50 -4.59 -5.10
N ALA A 83 -21.31 -4.06 -6.31
CA ALA A 83 -20.17 -3.24 -6.67
C ALA A 83 -20.00 -2.00 -5.76
N PRO A 84 -21.02 -1.18 -5.44
CA PRO A 84 -20.86 -0.05 -4.53
C PRO A 84 -20.38 -0.45 -3.13
N GLU A 85 -20.83 -1.59 -2.63
CA GLU A 85 -20.40 -2.10 -1.32
C GLU A 85 -18.93 -2.53 -1.35
N ARG A 86 -18.49 -3.21 -2.43
CA ARG A 86 -17.08 -3.56 -2.63
C ARG A 86 -16.20 -2.32 -2.66
N LEU A 87 -16.60 -1.27 -3.37
CA LEU A 87 -15.84 -0.01 -3.47
C LEU A 87 -15.74 0.68 -2.10
N LYS A 88 -16.83 0.71 -1.30
CA LYS A 88 -16.80 1.26 0.06
C LYS A 88 -15.80 0.52 0.94
N ARG A 89 -15.91 -0.81 1.00
CA ARG A 89 -15.01 -1.65 1.80
C ARG A 89 -13.55 -1.53 1.33
N LEU A 90 -13.35 -1.43 0.02
CA LEU A 90 -12.02 -1.24 -0.54
C LEU A 90 -11.42 0.11 -0.10
N MET A 91 -12.21 1.19 -0.13
CA MET A 91 -11.78 2.49 0.36
C MET A 91 -11.40 2.42 1.85
N GLN A 92 -12.20 1.78 2.70
CA GLN A 92 -11.91 1.57 4.12
C GLN A 92 -10.60 0.80 4.32
N ARG A 93 -10.43 -0.35 3.65
CA ARG A 93 -9.22 -1.18 3.74
C ARG A 93 -7.97 -0.45 3.24
N HIS A 94 -8.12 0.36 2.19
CA HIS A 94 -6.99 1.10 1.64
C HIS A 94 -6.56 2.24 2.58
N VAL A 95 -7.50 2.96 3.17
CA VAL A 95 -7.22 3.98 4.18
C VAL A 95 -6.52 3.36 5.41
N SER A 96 -7.01 2.20 5.90
CA SER A 96 -6.37 1.47 7.00
C SER A 96 -4.95 1.02 6.62
N LEU A 97 -4.76 0.49 5.40
CA LEU A 97 -3.44 0.09 4.91
C LEU A 97 -2.45 1.27 4.91
N LEU A 98 -2.89 2.46 4.49
CA LEU A 98 -2.05 3.66 4.53
C LEU A 98 -1.80 4.16 5.95
N ALA A 99 -2.78 4.03 6.84
CA ALA A 99 -2.65 4.40 8.24
C ALA A 99 -1.66 3.51 9.01
N GLU A 100 -1.61 2.23 8.67
CA GLU A 100 -0.69 1.23 9.24
C GLU A 100 0.72 1.31 8.63
N ASN A 101 0.84 1.78 7.38
CA ASN A 101 2.11 1.79 6.65
C ASN A 101 2.51 3.23 6.27
N HIS A 102 3.02 3.97 7.25
CA HIS A 102 3.43 5.39 7.12
C HIS A 102 4.49 5.64 6.06
N ILE A 103 5.19 4.61 5.60
CA ILE A 103 6.24 4.73 4.59
C ILE A 103 5.69 4.84 3.15
N ILE A 104 4.43 4.44 2.91
CA ILE A 104 3.88 4.42 1.54
C ILE A 104 3.98 5.79 0.86
N PRO A 105 3.60 6.92 1.49
CA PRO A 105 3.78 8.23 0.88
C PRO A 105 5.25 8.58 0.65
N GLN A 106 6.15 8.17 1.55
CA GLN A 106 7.58 8.39 1.41
C GLN A 106 8.17 7.61 0.24
N ILE A 107 7.66 6.41 -0.05
CA ILE A 107 8.06 5.60 -1.19
C ILE A 107 7.48 6.18 -2.48
N VAL A 108 6.17 6.44 -2.51
CA VAL A 108 5.45 6.83 -3.74
C VAL A 108 5.84 8.22 -4.24
N PHE A 109 6.14 9.16 -3.32
CA PHE A 109 6.42 10.56 -3.66
C PHE A 109 7.89 10.97 -3.49
N SER A 110 8.80 10.04 -3.19
CA SER A 110 10.22 10.35 -2.99
C SER A 110 11.03 10.16 -4.27
N ASP A 111 11.57 11.24 -4.81
CA ASP A 111 12.54 11.17 -5.92
C ASP A 111 13.78 10.36 -5.52
N ASN A 112 14.22 10.44 -4.27
CA ASN A 112 15.37 9.69 -3.76
C ASN A 112 15.14 8.17 -3.74
N PHE A 113 13.89 7.73 -3.56
CA PHE A 113 13.54 6.31 -3.64
C PHE A 113 13.75 5.75 -5.05
N TYR A 114 13.59 6.59 -6.06
CA TYR A 114 13.74 6.23 -7.48
C TYR A 114 15.11 6.57 -8.07
N ALA A 115 15.93 7.37 -7.37
CA ALA A 115 17.20 7.85 -7.90
C ALA A 115 18.12 6.69 -8.31
N GLY A 116 18.50 6.67 -9.58
CA GLY A 116 19.34 5.59 -10.15
C GLY A 116 18.63 4.25 -10.41
N HIS A 117 17.33 4.10 -10.09
CA HIS A 117 16.59 2.84 -10.18
C HIS A 117 15.32 2.97 -11.04
N ALA A 118 15.50 3.06 -12.38
CA ALA A 118 14.38 3.16 -13.32
C ALA A 118 13.42 1.95 -13.22
N GLU A 119 13.93 0.76 -12.93
CA GLU A 119 13.15 -0.47 -12.74
C GLU A 119 12.20 -0.35 -11.53
N ARG A 120 12.65 0.25 -10.43
CA ARG A 120 11.82 0.47 -9.23
C ARG A 120 10.66 1.43 -9.52
N LYS A 121 10.92 2.49 -10.27
CA LYS A 121 9.87 3.41 -10.74
C LYS A 121 8.85 2.69 -11.62
N SER A 122 9.30 1.82 -12.50
CA SER A 122 8.43 0.97 -13.33
C SER A 122 7.60 0.01 -12.49
N LYS A 123 8.19 -0.60 -11.47
CA LYS A 123 7.52 -1.52 -10.55
C LYS A 123 6.38 -0.81 -9.79
N VAL A 124 6.62 0.38 -9.22
CA VAL A 124 5.59 1.18 -8.54
C VAL A 124 4.46 1.56 -9.49
N LYS A 125 4.79 2.03 -10.72
CA LYS A 125 3.78 2.30 -11.76
C LYS A 125 2.94 1.07 -12.07
N GLY A 126 3.57 -0.10 -12.16
CA GLY A 126 2.89 -1.38 -12.38
C GLY A 126 1.91 -1.72 -11.26
N VAL A 127 2.33 -1.57 -9.99
CA VAL A 127 1.45 -1.79 -8.83
C VAL A 127 0.22 -0.89 -8.86
N VAL A 128 0.39 0.39 -9.17
CA VAL A 128 -0.71 1.35 -9.27
C VAL A 128 -1.64 0.98 -10.44
N ALA A 129 -1.08 0.62 -11.60
CA ALA A 129 -1.86 0.22 -12.77
C ALA A 129 -2.68 -1.05 -12.50
N ASP A 130 -2.08 -2.08 -11.88
CA ASP A 130 -2.75 -3.31 -11.49
C ASP A 130 -3.94 -3.01 -10.55
N TYR A 131 -3.71 -2.19 -9.52
CA TYR A 131 -4.76 -1.78 -8.58
C TYR A 131 -5.90 -1.04 -9.26
N LEU A 132 -5.60 -0.02 -10.06
CA LEU A 132 -6.62 0.73 -10.80
C LEU A 132 -7.40 -0.19 -11.75
N GLY A 133 -6.73 -1.10 -12.45
CA GLY A 133 -7.36 -2.08 -13.31
C GLY A 133 -8.34 -3.01 -12.58
N GLU A 134 -8.00 -3.45 -11.37
CA GLU A 134 -8.92 -4.25 -10.55
C GLU A 134 -10.13 -3.43 -10.05
N VAL A 135 -9.94 -2.18 -9.68
CA VAL A 135 -11.05 -1.28 -9.32
C VAL A 135 -11.98 -1.02 -10.51
N GLN A 136 -11.42 -0.80 -11.72
CA GLN A 136 -12.18 -0.65 -12.95
C GLN A 136 -13.07 -1.85 -13.24
N LYS A 137 -12.58 -3.07 -13.00
CA LYS A 137 -13.39 -4.30 -13.14
C LYS A 137 -14.59 -4.31 -12.19
N ILE A 138 -14.41 -3.86 -10.93
CA ILE A 138 -15.54 -3.75 -9.98
C ILE A 138 -16.56 -2.73 -10.48
N VAL A 139 -16.11 -1.60 -11.00
CA VAL A 139 -17.00 -0.55 -11.54
C VAL A 139 -17.77 -1.08 -12.76
N ALA A 140 -17.08 -1.72 -13.70
CA ALA A 140 -17.71 -2.30 -14.91
C ALA A 140 -18.75 -3.39 -14.56
N GLU A 141 -18.50 -4.20 -13.55
CA GLU A 141 -19.48 -5.15 -13.02
C GLU A 141 -20.72 -4.43 -12.50
N GLY A 142 -20.55 -3.33 -11.73
CA GLY A 142 -21.66 -2.52 -11.23
C GLY A 142 -22.43 -1.78 -12.32
N GLN A 143 -21.79 -1.40 -13.40
CA GLN A 143 -22.46 -0.85 -14.58
C GLN A 143 -23.29 -1.91 -15.30
N LYS A 144 -22.77 -3.12 -15.39
CA LYS A 144 -23.47 -4.24 -16.02
C LYS A 144 -24.70 -4.70 -15.23
N ASP A 145 -24.65 -4.65 -13.90
CA ASP A 145 -25.78 -5.04 -13.04
C ASP A 145 -26.71 -3.87 -12.68
N GLY A 146 -26.44 -2.64 -13.20
CA GLY A 146 -27.25 -1.45 -12.99
C GLY A 146 -27.10 -0.79 -11.63
N THR A 147 -26.12 -1.16 -10.81
CA THR A 147 -25.86 -0.53 -9.49
C THR A 147 -24.96 0.72 -9.60
N ILE A 148 -24.25 0.85 -10.72
CA ILE A 148 -23.41 2.01 -11.06
C ILE A 148 -23.87 2.56 -12.42
N VAL A 149 -23.94 3.89 -12.53
CA VAL A 149 -24.38 4.58 -13.75
C VAL A 149 -23.45 4.27 -14.92
N ALA A 150 -24.03 3.93 -16.08
CA ALA A 150 -23.28 3.51 -17.26
C ALA A 150 -22.47 4.65 -17.95
N GLY A 151 -22.86 5.90 -17.72
CA GLY A 151 -22.26 7.06 -18.39
C GLY A 151 -20.92 7.53 -17.85
N ILE A 152 -20.39 6.91 -16.78
CA ILE A 152 -19.11 7.30 -16.16
C ILE A 152 -18.03 6.27 -16.53
N SER A 153 -16.86 6.76 -16.95
CA SER A 153 -15.72 5.89 -17.24
C SER A 153 -15.26 5.13 -15.98
N PRO A 154 -15.12 3.79 -16.02
CA PRO A 154 -14.53 3.01 -14.93
C PRO A 154 -13.14 3.50 -14.53
N GLU A 155 -12.35 3.98 -15.49
CA GLU A 155 -11.05 4.58 -15.26
C GLU A 155 -11.16 5.84 -14.39
N THR A 156 -12.07 6.76 -14.72
CA THR A 156 -12.32 7.97 -13.93
C THR A 156 -12.70 7.62 -12.48
N VAL A 157 -13.62 6.68 -12.29
CA VAL A 157 -14.07 6.23 -10.96
C VAL A 157 -12.90 5.64 -10.16
N SER A 158 -12.06 4.82 -10.79
CA SER A 158 -10.90 4.20 -10.13
C SER A 158 -9.87 5.25 -9.66
N VAL A 159 -9.59 6.24 -10.50
CA VAL A 159 -8.69 7.36 -10.16
C VAL A 159 -9.28 8.23 -9.06
N MET A 160 -10.59 8.49 -9.08
CA MET A 160 -11.26 9.25 -8.00
C MET A 160 -11.14 8.53 -6.65
N ILE A 161 -11.35 7.21 -6.60
CA ILE A 161 -11.16 6.43 -5.36
C ILE A 161 -9.73 6.56 -4.85
N LEU A 162 -8.73 6.38 -5.72
CA LEU A 162 -7.33 6.53 -5.34
C LEU A 162 -7.03 7.95 -4.85
N GLY A 163 -7.58 8.97 -5.53
CA GLY A 163 -7.43 10.37 -5.16
C GLY A 163 -8.07 10.74 -3.83
N MET A 164 -9.14 10.06 -3.41
CA MET A 164 -9.74 10.24 -2.08
C MET A 164 -8.91 9.59 -0.97
N VAL A 165 -8.22 8.52 -1.27
CA VAL A 165 -7.50 7.72 -0.27
C VAL A 165 -6.08 8.24 -0.02
N LEU A 166 -5.30 8.54 -1.06
CA LEU A 166 -3.90 8.94 -0.92
C LEU A 166 -3.67 10.16 -0.01
N PRO A 167 -4.48 11.25 -0.07
CA PRO A 167 -4.28 12.40 0.80
C PRO A 167 -4.46 12.10 2.27
N THR A 168 -5.20 11.04 2.64
CA THR A 168 -5.43 10.69 4.06
C THR A 168 -4.14 10.37 4.79
N ALA A 169 -3.17 9.76 4.11
CA ALA A 169 -1.87 9.47 4.69
C ALA A 169 -1.08 10.75 5.00
N VAL A 170 -1.11 11.73 4.08
CA VAL A 170 -0.45 13.04 4.28
C VAL A 170 -1.11 13.82 5.42
N LEU A 171 -2.45 13.86 5.45
CA LEU A 171 -3.21 14.54 6.49
C LEU A 171 -2.99 13.90 7.86
N ARG A 172 -2.97 12.56 7.94
CA ARG A 172 -2.69 11.85 9.19
C ARG A 172 -1.30 12.15 9.71
N ASN A 173 -0.28 12.10 8.86
CA ASN A 173 1.11 12.41 9.24
C ASN A 173 1.25 13.88 9.65
N GLY A 174 0.72 14.82 8.86
CA GLY A 174 0.78 16.25 9.14
C GLY A 174 0.06 16.69 10.40
N THR A 175 -0.91 15.91 10.87
CA THR A 175 -1.66 16.18 12.11
C THR A 175 -1.17 15.38 13.32
N GLY A 176 -0.05 14.67 13.20
CA GLY A 176 0.47 13.81 14.26
C GLY A 176 -0.50 12.68 14.64
N GLY A 177 -1.15 12.08 13.64
CA GLY A 177 -2.09 10.97 13.82
C GLY A 177 -3.53 11.38 14.21
N ARG A 178 -3.82 12.69 14.38
CA ARG A 178 -5.14 13.17 14.82
C ARG A 178 -6.20 13.19 13.71
N PHE A 179 -5.81 13.07 12.45
CA PHE A 179 -6.79 12.97 11.36
C PHE A 179 -7.53 11.65 11.44
N ASP A 180 -8.84 11.73 11.69
CA ASP A 180 -9.73 10.58 11.81
C ASP A 180 -10.11 10.06 10.41
N VAL A 181 -9.41 9.01 10.00
CA VAL A 181 -9.56 8.40 8.67
C VAL A 181 -10.89 7.65 8.51
N ASP A 182 -11.43 7.07 9.59
CA ASP A 182 -12.69 6.34 9.55
C ASP A 182 -13.86 7.31 9.37
N ARG A 183 -13.87 8.37 10.15
CA ARG A 183 -14.84 9.46 10.01
C ARG A 183 -14.77 10.12 8.63
N TYR A 184 -13.56 10.27 8.08
CA TYR A 184 -13.40 10.78 6.73
C TYR A 184 -14.10 9.87 5.72
N VAL A 185 -13.87 8.55 5.77
CA VAL A 185 -14.50 7.59 4.84
C VAL A 185 -16.02 7.59 4.99
N GLU A 186 -16.55 7.63 6.24
CA GLU A 186 -17.97 7.68 6.50
C GLU A 186 -18.66 8.92 5.88
N ASN A 187 -17.97 10.06 5.88
CA ASN A 187 -18.49 11.30 5.29
C ASN A 187 -18.26 11.40 3.78
N ALA A 188 -17.11 10.95 3.27
CA ALA A 188 -16.77 11.04 1.86
C ALA A 188 -17.53 10.02 1.00
N TRP A 189 -17.77 8.82 1.54
CA TRP A 189 -18.44 7.76 0.81
C TRP A 189 -19.87 8.13 0.32
N PRO A 190 -20.78 8.69 1.14
CA PRO A 190 -22.11 9.07 0.66
C PRO A 190 -22.08 10.08 -0.49
N VAL A 191 -21.15 11.04 -0.45
CA VAL A 191 -20.96 12.04 -1.53
C VAL A 191 -20.51 11.35 -2.81
N PHE A 192 -19.48 10.53 -2.73
CA PHE A 192 -18.96 9.78 -3.88
C PHE A 192 -20.02 8.82 -4.44
N LYS A 193 -20.68 8.05 -3.56
CA LYS A 193 -21.72 7.10 -3.95
C LYS A 193 -22.83 7.78 -4.74
N LYS A 194 -23.30 8.97 -4.29
CA LYS A 194 -24.34 9.72 -5.00
C LYS A 194 -23.95 10.07 -6.43
N GLY A 195 -22.67 10.32 -6.68
CA GLY A 195 -22.15 10.64 -8.02
C GLY A 195 -22.05 9.43 -8.96
N ILE A 196 -21.97 8.19 -8.42
CA ILE A 196 -21.80 6.98 -9.22
C ILE A 196 -23.01 6.05 -9.23
N SER A 197 -24.03 6.30 -8.40
CA SER A 197 -25.23 5.44 -8.34
C SER A 197 -26.13 5.66 -9.57
N ALA A 198 -26.68 4.57 -10.08
CA ALA A 198 -27.70 4.58 -11.12
C ALA A 198 -29.07 4.94 -10.52
#